data_c0c4e1ef8239385cb733d4480664e235
#
_entry.id   c0c4e1ef8239385cb733d4480664e235
#
_cell.length_a   1.000
_cell.length_b   1.000
_cell.length_c   1.000
_cell.angle_alpha   90.00
_cell.angle_beta   90.00
_cell.angle_gamma   90.00
#
_symmetry.space_group_name_H-M   'P 1'
#
loop_
_entity.id
_entity.type
_entity.pdbx_description
1 polymer ?
#
loop_
_entity_poly.entity_id
_entity_poly.type
_entity_poly.pdbx_seq_one_letter_code
_entity_poly.pdbx_strand_id
1 'polypeptide(L)'
;VSVAWRHPALGLAWSSLVLALLVAFFPVAMTPSTGNPLAVVLLALAGPAAFVWLHAVAHYLSLLPRKVPEVIAYIGDNSIYIFGFHLLAFKLVSMIKVLAYGLPWEMVGNHPVVTFQRDDAFWIAYLFVGAGLPLLVVWSWRYFCTQFDFNWTRPADWGRLFLTISVGIWTGMKWLGRTSVR
;
A
#
# COMPACT_ATOMS: atom_id res chain seq x y z
N VAL A 1 -6.41 -0.68 31.21
CA VAL A 1 -6.09 -0.04 29.92
C VAL A 1 -5.53 1.38 30.07
N SER A 2 -5.59 2.03 31.26
CA SER A 2 -5.37 3.47 31.39
C SER A 2 -3.94 3.93 31.73
N VAL A 3 -2.99 3.06 32.08
CA VAL A 3 -1.68 3.49 32.59
C VAL A 3 -0.67 3.78 31.45
N ALA A 4 -0.65 2.96 30.39
CA ALA A 4 0.27 3.17 29.25
C ALA A 4 -0.04 4.47 28.48
N TRP A 5 -1.26 5.00 28.57
CA TRP A 5 -1.72 6.18 27.86
C TRP A 5 -1.38 7.51 28.56
N ARG A 6 -1.01 7.47 29.86
CA ARG A 6 -0.65 8.69 30.60
C ARG A 6 0.77 9.18 30.33
N HIS A 7 1.64 8.30 29.86
CA HIS A 7 3.06 8.61 29.62
C HIS A 7 3.54 8.09 28.27
N PRO A 8 3.13 8.70 27.15
CA PRO A 8 3.47 8.24 25.82
C PRO A 8 4.99 8.19 25.57
N ALA A 9 5.76 9.08 26.19
CA ALA A 9 7.23 9.08 26.11
C ALA A 9 7.84 7.81 26.74
N LEU A 10 7.33 7.37 27.88
CA LEU A 10 7.80 6.13 28.52
C LEU A 10 7.40 4.90 27.70
N GLY A 11 6.18 4.90 27.15
CA GLY A 11 5.71 3.86 26.24
C GLY A 11 6.60 3.74 25.00
N LEU A 12 6.94 4.87 24.39
CA LEU A 12 7.83 4.93 23.24
C LEU A 12 9.24 4.42 23.56
N ALA A 13 9.83 4.93 24.64
CA ALA A 13 11.19 4.55 25.05
C ALA A 13 11.29 3.05 25.37
N TRP A 14 10.35 2.54 26.18
CA TRP A 14 10.34 1.13 26.56
C TRP A 14 10.09 0.19 25.38
N SER A 15 9.11 0.49 24.54
CA SER A 15 8.82 -0.34 23.37
C SER A 15 9.95 -0.30 22.33
N SER A 16 10.59 0.87 22.14
CA SER A 16 11.79 1.00 21.28
C SER A 16 12.95 0.16 21.81
N LEU A 17 13.18 0.18 23.12
CA LEU A 17 14.23 -0.63 23.76
C LEU A 17 13.95 -2.13 23.53
N VAL A 18 12.72 -2.58 23.79
CA VAL A 18 12.34 -3.99 23.61
C VAL A 18 12.51 -4.42 22.15
N LEU A 19 12.02 -3.62 21.19
CA LEU A 19 12.15 -3.90 19.76
C LEU A 19 13.62 -3.91 19.32
N ALA A 20 14.43 -2.95 19.78
CA ALA A 20 15.86 -2.89 19.49
C ALA A 20 16.61 -4.13 20.01
N LEU A 21 16.32 -4.56 21.25
CA LEU A 21 16.90 -5.77 21.82
C LEU A 21 16.48 -7.02 21.05
N LEU A 22 15.21 -7.12 20.68
CA LEU A 22 14.71 -8.24 19.87
C LEU A 22 15.42 -8.31 18.51
N VAL A 23 15.58 -7.18 17.83
CA VAL A 23 16.28 -7.13 16.52
C VAL A 23 17.78 -7.42 16.68
N ALA A 24 18.44 -6.88 17.70
CA ALA A 24 19.87 -7.02 17.89
C ALA A 24 20.30 -8.45 18.28
N PHE A 25 19.53 -9.08 19.16
CA PHE A 25 19.91 -10.39 19.71
C PHE A 25 19.18 -11.56 19.05
N PHE A 26 18.05 -11.30 18.40
CA PHE A 26 17.22 -12.30 17.77
C PHE A 26 16.76 -11.83 16.39
N PRO A 27 17.62 -11.91 15.36
CA PRO A 27 17.22 -11.59 13.98
C PRO A 27 16.19 -12.62 13.51
N VAL A 28 14.93 -12.35 13.85
CA VAL A 28 13.79 -13.21 13.48
C VAL A 28 13.37 -12.87 12.08
N ALA A 29 13.48 -13.84 11.15
CA ALA A 29 12.79 -13.74 9.88
C ALA A 29 11.28 -13.66 10.12
N MET A 30 10.58 -12.77 9.42
CA MET A 30 9.12 -12.58 9.56
C MET A 30 8.29 -13.85 9.27
N THR A 31 8.92 -14.87 8.70
CA THR A 31 8.30 -16.17 8.45
C THR A 31 8.96 -17.22 9.34
N PRO A 32 8.23 -17.85 10.28
CA PRO A 32 8.72 -18.95 11.08
C PRO A 32 8.82 -20.22 10.20
N SER A 33 9.70 -20.19 9.19
CA SER A 33 9.87 -21.30 8.24
C SER A 33 10.54 -22.54 8.85
N THR A 34 11.03 -22.45 10.07
CA THR A 34 11.93 -23.46 10.66
C THR A 34 11.33 -24.25 11.83
N GLY A 35 10.05 -24.04 12.19
CA GLY A 35 9.46 -24.73 13.34
C GLY A 35 10.11 -24.40 14.69
N ASN A 36 10.92 -23.32 14.77
CA ASN A 36 11.59 -22.92 15.99
C ASN A 36 10.58 -22.28 16.96
N PRO A 37 10.24 -22.93 18.08
CA PRO A 37 9.26 -22.40 19.04
C PRO A 37 9.70 -21.07 19.66
N LEU A 38 11.00 -20.82 19.76
CA LEU A 38 11.54 -19.54 20.24
C LEU A 38 11.14 -18.39 19.31
N ALA A 39 11.16 -18.59 17.99
CA ALA A 39 10.75 -17.57 17.03
C ALA A 39 9.28 -17.16 17.22
N VAL A 40 8.40 -18.12 17.54
CA VAL A 40 6.98 -17.85 17.82
C VAL A 40 6.81 -17.01 19.10
N VAL A 41 7.55 -17.36 20.16
CA VAL A 41 7.53 -16.61 21.43
C VAL A 41 8.04 -15.18 21.22
N LEU A 42 9.16 -15.01 20.50
CA LEU A 42 9.70 -13.69 20.21
C LEU A 42 8.75 -12.84 19.37
N LEU A 43 8.08 -13.44 18.40
CA LEU A 43 7.05 -12.75 17.60
C LEU A 43 5.87 -12.33 18.45
N ALA A 44 5.44 -13.20 19.40
CA ALA A 44 4.37 -12.90 20.34
C ALA A 44 4.73 -11.76 21.30
N LEU A 45 5.99 -11.55 21.62
CA LEU A 45 6.48 -10.40 22.40
C LEU A 45 6.65 -9.14 21.54
N ALA A 46 7.13 -9.30 20.31
CA ALA A 46 7.34 -8.19 19.38
C ALA A 46 6.02 -7.49 18.99
N GLY A 47 4.94 -8.27 18.82
CA GLY A 47 3.64 -7.72 18.43
C GLY A 47 3.09 -6.68 19.40
N PRO A 48 2.92 -6.98 20.70
CA PRO A 48 2.49 -6.00 21.71
C PRO A 48 3.46 -4.80 21.83
N ALA A 49 4.77 -5.04 21.77
CA ALA A 49 5.76 -3.96 21.82
C ALA A 49 5.62 -3.03 20.60
N ALA A 50 5.48 -3.58 19.40
CA ALA A 50 5.23 -2.81 18.18
C ALA A 50 3.90 -2.05 18.25
N PHE A 51 2.85 -2.64 18.81
CA PHE A 51 1.56 -1.96 18.99
C PHE A 51 1.69 -0.75 19.93
N VAL A 52 2.35 -0.90 21.08
CA VAL A 52 2.60 0.22 22.02
C VAL A 52 3.44 1.30 21.35
N TRP A 53 4.46 0.90 20.58
CA TRP A 53 5.32 1.83 19.84
C TRP A 53 4.52 2.63 18.80
N LEU A 54 3.76 1.95 17.95
CA LEU A 54 2.92 2.59 16.94
C LEU A 54 1.90 3.55 17.56
N HIS A 55 1.32 3.18 18.70
CA HIS A 55 0.38 4.04 19.40
C HIS A 55 1.04 5.29 19.97
N ALA A 56 2.22 5.17 20.57
CA ALA A 56 2.98 6.30 21.06
C ALA A 56 3.41 7.22 19.91
N VAL A 57 3.85 6.68 18.78
CA VAL A 57 4.15 7.44 17.57
C VAL A 57 2.90 8.16 17.05
N ALA A 58 1.75 7.49 16.98
CA ALA A 58 0.49 8.11 16.55
C ALA A 58 0.08 9.28 17.45
N HIS A 59 0.33 9.17 18.77
CA HIS A 59 0.10 10.27 19.69
C HIS A 59 0.96 11.51 19.32
N TYR A 60 2.27 11.34 19.07
CA TYR A 60 3.12 12.46 18.68
C TYR A 60 2.78 13.00 17.29
N LEU A 61 2.41 12.14 16.35
CA LEU A 61 1.95 12.55 15.02
C LEU A 61 0.67 13.39 15.10
N SER A 62 -0.22 13.11 16.07
CA SER A 62 -1.45 13.89 16.27
C SER A 62 -1.20 15.30 16.77
N LEU A 63 0.00 15.61 17.31
CA LEU A 63 0.41 16.95 17.72
C LEU A 63 0.92 17.80 16.56
N LEU A 64 1.17 17.21 15.40
CA LEU A 64 1.60 17.91 14.19
C LEU A 64 0.46 18.77 13.59
N PRO A 65 0.79 19.71 12.67
CA PRO A 65 -0.22 20.50 11.98
C PRO A 65 -1.32 19.61 11.39
N ARG A 66 -2.57 20.04 11.53
CA ARG A 66 -3.80 19.26 11.25
C ARG A 66 -3.77 18.45 9.94
N LYS A 67 -3.16 18.97 8.89
CA LYS A 67 -3.06 18.29 7.58
C LYS A 67 -2.27 16.99 7.64
N VAL A 68 -1.26 16.87 8.50
CA VAL A 68 -0.42 15.68 8.60
C VAL A 68 -1.18 14.51 9.22
N PRO A 69 -1.81 14.62 10.38
CA PRO A 69 -2.67 13.56 10.92
C PRO A 69 -3.80 13.15 9.97
N GLU A 70 -4.42 14.12 9.28
CA GLU A 70 -5.49 13.83 8.31
C GLU A 70 -5.01 12.94 7.15
N VAL A 71 -3.83 13.22 6.60
CA VAL A 71 -3.24 12.39 5.54
C VAL A 71 -2.89 10.99 6.06
N ILE A 72 -2.29 10.90 7.25
CA ILE A 72 -1.93 9.61 7.85
C ILE A 72 -3.19 8.79 8.17
N ALA A 73 -4.24 9.41 8.70
CA ALA A 73 -5.53 8.77 8.94
C ALA A 73 -6.14 8.26 7.61
N TYR A 74 -6.11 9.08 6.56
CA TYR A 74 -6.58 8.67 5.24
C TYR A 74 -5.82 7.45 4.69
N ILE A 75 -4.50 7.40 4.87
CA ILE A 75 -3.68 6.23 4.50
C ILE A 75 -4.10 5.01 5.33
N GLY A 76 -4.28 5.18 6.64
CA GLY A 76 -4.72 4.12 7.55
C GLY A 76 -6.09 3.55 7.18
N ASP A 77 -7.07 4.41 6.95
CA ASP A 77 -8.45 4.03 6.57
C ASP A 77 -8.50 3.29 5.22
N ASN A 78 -7.51 3.51 4.35
CA ASN A 78 -7.40 2.87 3.06
C ASN A 78 -6.31 1.78 2.99
N SER A 79 -5.73 1.38 4.12
CA SER A 79 -4.64 0.41 4.21
C SER A 79 -4.98 -0.94 3.59
N ILE A 80 -6.24 -1.38 3.66
CA ILE A 80 -6.69 -2.63 3.03
C ILE A 80 -6.54 -2.60 1.50
N TYR A 81 -6.78 -1.47 0.87
CA TYR A 81 -6.59 -1.30 -0.57
C TYR A 81 -5.10 -1.26 -0.93
N ILE A 82 -4.28 -0.58 -0.10
CA ILE A 82 -2.83 -0.59 -0.26
C ILE A 82 -2.34 -2.04 -0.18
N PHE A 83 -2.72 -2.78 0.87
CA PHE A 83 -2.33 -4.16 1.05
C PHE A 83 -2.78 -5.07 -0.10
N GLY A 84 -3.99 -4.88 -0.64
CA GLY A 84 -4.51 -5.66 -1.75
C GLY A 84 -3.81 -5.37 -3.09
N PHE A 85 -3.46 -4.12 -3.36
CA PHE A 85 -2.98 -3.70 -4.67
C PHE A 85 -1.50 -3.37 -4.76
N HIS A 86 -0.75 -3.32 -3.63
CA HIS A 86 0.68 -2.97 -3.66
C HIS A 86 1.52 -3.92 -4.52
N LEU A 87 1.19 -5.22 -4.56
CA LEU A 87 1.91 -6.17 -5.40
C LEU A 87 1.75 -5.86 -6.89
N LEU A 88 0.57 -5.42 -7.33
CA LEU A 88 0.34 -4.96 -8.71
C LEU A 88 1.11 -3.67 -8.99
N ALA A 89 1.10 -2.74 -8.03
CA ALA A 89 1.88 -1.50 -8.11
C ALA A 89 3.38 -1.79 -8.22
N PHE A 90 3.90 -2.75 -7.45
CA PHE A 90 5.29 -3.20 -7.55
C PHE A 90 5.62 -3.81 -8.91
N LYS A 91 4.69 -4.58 -9.51
CA LYS A 91 4.87 -5.10 -10.87
C LYS A 91 5.05 -3.99 -11.91
N LEU A 92 4.32 -2.88 -11.79
CA LEU A 92 4.50 -1.73 -12.68
C LEU A 92 5.91 -1.11 -12.54
N VAL A 93 6.39 -0.91 -11.31
CA VAL A 93 7.75 -0.42 -11.08
C VAL A 93 8.78 -1.41 -11.61
N SER A 94 8.57 -2.72 -11.41
CA SER A 94 9.43 -3.78 -11.92
C SER A 94 9.49 -3.78 -13.45
N MET A 95 8.36 -3.56 -14.13
CA MET A 95 8.33 -3.42 -15.59
C MET A 95 9.17 -2.23 -16.06
N ILE A 96 9.04 -1.08 -15.41
CA ILE A 96 9.83 0.13 -15.71
C ILE A 96 11.32 -0.16 -15.49
N LYS A 97 11.68 -0.83 -14.37
CA LYS A 97 13.07 -1.20 -14.06
C LYS A 97 13.65 -2.16 -15.10
N VAL A 98 12.91 -3.19 -15.50
CA VAL A 98 13.31 -4.14 -16.53
C VAL A 98 13.57 -3.43 -17.87
N LEU A 99 12.68 -2.51 -18.26
CA LEU A 99 12.87 -1.69 -19.46
C LEU A 99 14.09 -0.78 -19.36
N ALA A 100 14.27 -0.12 -18.22
CA ALA A 100 15.38 0.84 -18.02
C ALA A 100 16.76 0.16 -18.07
N TYR A 101 16.87 -1.07 -17.58
CA TYR A 101 18.13 -1.82 -17.54
C TYR A 101 18.26 -2.90 -18.64
N GLY A 102 17.30 -3.02 -19.55
CA GLY A 102 17.31 -4.03 -20.60
C GLY A 102 17.29 -5.48 -20.08
N LEU A 103 16.63 -5.73 -18.95
CA LEU A 103 16.60 -7.04 -18.30
C LEU A 103 15.57 -7.97 -18.97
N PRO A 104 15.72 -9.32 -18.81
CA PRO A 104 14.73 -10.28 -19.28
C PRO A 104 13.36 -10.08 -18.62
N TRP A 105 12.28 -10.15 -19.41
CA TRP A 105 10.90 -9.97 -18.94
C TRP A 105 10.45 -11.02 -17.93
N GLU A 106 11.08 -12.19 -17.92
CA GLU A 106 10.83 -13.27 -16.96
C GLU A 106 11.05 -12.80 -15.50
N MET A 107 11.92 -11.82 -15.31
CA MET A 107 12.19 -11.27 -13.97
C MET A 107 10.97 -10.56 -13.37
N VAL A 108 10.09 -10.00 -14.19
CA VAL A 108 8.81 -9.42 -13.72
C VAL A 108 7.84 -10.53 -13.28
N GLY A 109 7.89 -11.71 -13.91
CA GLY A 109 7.05 -12.86 -13.58
C GLY A 109 7.39 -13.49 -12.23
N ASN A 110 8.68 -13.67 -11.95
CA ASN A 110 9.17 -14.48 -10.84
C ASN A 110 8.95 -13.84 -9.46
N HIS A 111 9.11 -12.51 -9.34
CA HIS A 111 8.95 -11.81 -8.07
C HIS A 111 8.33 -10.43 -8.27
N PRO A 112 7.50 -9.92 -7.32
CA PRO A 112 6.92 -8.58 -7.44
C PRO A 112 7.97 -7.47 -7.50
N VAL A 113 9.13 -7.64 -6.85
CA VAL A 113 10.23 -6.68 -6.80
C VAL A 113 11.45 -7.26 -7.50
N VAL A 114 11.97 -6.57 -8.51
CA VAL A 114 13.22 -6.93 -9.18
C VAL A 114 14.41 -6.47 -8.35
N THR A 115 15.18 -7.43 -7.82
CA THR A 115 16.30 -7.17 -6.88
C THR A 115 17.63 -6.86 -7.56
N PHE A 116 17.66 -6.84 -8.90
CA PHE A 116 18.85 -6.45 -9.67
C PHE A 116 19.31 -5.03 -9.28
N GLN A 117 20.59 -4.83 -9.03
CA GLN A 117 21.18 -3.58 -8.54
C GLN A 117 20.42 -3.01 -7.35
N ARG A 118 20.57 -3.64 -6.16
CA ARG A 118 19.87 -3.25 -4.93
C ARG A 118 20.11 -1.81 -4.49
N ASP A 119 21.27 -1.26 -4.84
CA ASP A 119 21.71 0.08 -4.41
C ASP A 119 21.19 1.21 -5.33
N ASP A 120 20.33 0.88 -6.29
CA ASP A 120 19.68 1.87 -7.14
C ASP A 120 18.52 2.58 -6.39
N ALA A 121 18.11 3.75 -6.91
CA ALA A 121 17.02 4.55 -6.34
C ALA A 121 15.61 3.95 -6.56
N PHE A 122 15.47 2.80 -7.23
CA PHE A 122 14.17 2.19 -7.50
C PHE A 122 13.40 1.78 -6.24
N TRP A 123 14.07 1.55 -5.10
CA TRP A 123 13.38 1.29 -3.84
C TRP A 123 12.44 2.45 -3.43
N ILE A 124 12.83 3.70 -3.76
CA ILE A 124 11.99 4.88 -3.55
C ILE A 124 10.73 4.78 -4.42
N ALA A 125 10.89 4.39 -5.68
CA ALA A 125 9.75 4.19 -6.59
C ALA A 125 8.82 3.08 -6.08
N TYR A 126 9.35 1.95 -5.61
CA TYR A 126 8.55 0.89 -4.98
C TYR A 126 7.76 1.39 -3.77
N LEU A 127 8.39 2.20 -2.91
CA LEU A 127 7.73 2.77 -1.73
C LEU A 127 6.57 3.69 -2.12
N PHE A 128 6.84 4.69 -2.97
CA PHE A 128 5.81 5.69 -3.32
C PHE A 128 4.74 5.14 -4.25
N VAL A 129 5.09 4.34 -5.24
CA VAL A 129 4.13 3.74 -6.16
C VAL A 129 3.33 2.63 -5.46
N GLY A 130 3.98 1.83 -4.61
CA GLY A 130 3.33 0.76 -3.85
C GLY A 130 2.22 1.24 -2.93
N ALA A 131 2.39 2.40 -2.29
CA ALA A 131 1.37 3.01 -1.45
C ALA A 131 0.49 4.01 -2.23
N GLY A 132 1.10 4.84 -3.06
CA GLY A 132 0.43 5.96 -3.73
C GLY A 132 -0.51 5.54 -4.85
N LEU A 133 -0.13 4.56 -5.67
CA LEU A 133 -0.98 4.12 -6.78
C LEU A 133 -2.32 3.50 -6.30
N PRO A 134 -2.34 2.59 -5.31
CA PRO A 134 -3.60 2.11 -4.75
C PRO A 134 -4.48 3.24 -4.18
N LEU A 135 -3.89 4.20 -3.47
CA LEU A 135 -4.62 5.35 -2.94
C LEU A 135 -5.18 6.24 -4.04
N LEU A 136 -4.41 6.47 -5.10
CA LEU A 136 -4.86 7.24 -6.27
C LEU A 136 -6.04 6.56 -6.95
N VAL A 137 -6.00 5.24 -7.12
CA VAL A 137 -7.09 4.46 -7.70
C VAL A 137 -8.35 4.56 -6.82
N VAL A 138 -8.23 4.40 -5.51
CA VAL A 138 -9.36 4.52 -4.58
C VAL A 138 -9.94 5.93 -4.60
N TRP A 139 -9.08 6.95 -4.57
CA TRP A 139 -9.51 8.33 -4.64
C TRP A 139 -10.23 8.64 -5.95
N SER A 140 -9.66 8.24 -7.09
CA SER A 140 -10.27 8.43 -8.42
C SER A 140 -11.60 7.71 -8.53
N TRP A 141 -11.71 6.48 -7.99
CA TRP A 141 -12.95 5.72 -7.97
C TRP A 141 -14.03 6.41 -7.13
N ARG A 142 -13.69 6.87 -5.93
CA ARG A 142 -14.62 7.61 -5.07
C ARG A 142 -15.07 8.91 -5.74
N TYR A 143 -14.13 9.65 -6.35
CA TYR A 143 -14.44 10.86 -7.10
C TYR A 143 -15.39 10.56 -8.26
N PHE A 144 -15.12 9.51 -9.03
CA PHE A 144 -16.02 9.07 -10.10
C PHE A 144 -17.41 8.73 -9.55
N CYS A 145 -17.50 7.93 -8.50
CA CYS A 145 -18.79 7.57 -7.90
C CYS A 145 -19.59 8.80 -7.45
N THR A 146 -18.92 9.82 -6.90
CA THR A 146 -19.60 11.07 -6.48
C THR A 146 -20.06 11.92 -7.67
N GLN A 147 -19.25 12.00 -8.73
CA GLN A 147 -19.60 12.80 -9.91
C GLN A 147 -20.77 12.21 -10.72
N PHE A 148 -20.86 10.89 -10.76
CA PHE A 148 -21.88 10.19 -11.56
C PHE A 148 -23.03 9.63 -10.73
N ASP A 149 -23.15 10.02 -9.44
CA ASP A 149 -24.11 9.44 -8.48
C ASP A 149 -24.16 7.91 -8.54
N PHE A 150 -22.97 7.31 -8.73
CA PHE A 150 -22.81 5.88 -8.89
C PHE A 150 -22.72 5.19 -7.53
N ASN A 151 -23.66 4.28 -7.27
CA ASN A 151 -23.64 3.45 -6.08
C ASN A 151 -23.34 1.99 -6.46
N TRP A 152 -22.13 1.52 -6.12
CA TRP A 152 -21.66 0.18 -6.45
C TRP A 152 -22.52 -0.95 -5.84
N THR A 153 -23.34 -0.66 -4.81
CA THR A 153 -24.26 -1.63 -4.22
C THR A 153 -25.58 -1.77 -4.99
N ARG A 154 -25.85 -0.86 -5.95
CA ARG A 154 -27.09 -0.88 -6.75
C ARG A 154 -26.85 -1.57 -8.10
N PRO A 155 -27.47 -2.72 -8.39
CA PRO A 155 -27.30 -3.40 -9.68
C PRO A 155 -27.67 -2.52 -10.91
N ALA A 156 -28.65 -1.61 -10.74
CA ALA A 156 -29.06 -0.69 -11.79
C ALA A 156 -27.95 0.28 -12.23
N ASP A 157 -27.06 0.67 -11.32
CA ASP A 157 -25.96 1.59 -11.63
C ASP A 157 -24.88 0.89 -12.45
N TRP A 158 -24.64 -0.39 -12.22
CA TRP A 158 -23.77 -1.22 -13.06
C TRP A 158 -24.31 -1.33 -14.48
N GLY A 159 -25.64 -1.52 -14.63
CA GLY A 159 -26.28 -1.53 -15.94
C GLY A 159 -26.07 -0.20 -16.70
N ARG A 160 -26.25 0.94 -16.01
CA ARG A 160 -25.97 2.26 -16.59
C ARG A 160 -24.50 2.43 -16.99
N LEU A 161 -23.57 2.02 -16.13
CA LEU A 161 -22.13 2.09 -16.41
C LEU A 161 -21.77 1.28 -17.67
N PHE A 162 -22.22 0.01 -17.74
CA PHE A 162 -21.96 -0.83 -18.91
C PHE A 162 -22.55 -0.25 -20.19
N LEU A 163 -23.77 0.28 -20.14
CA LEU A 163 -24.38 0.95 -21.29
C LEU A 163 -23.57 2.18 -21.72
N THR A 164 -23.14 3.02 -20.78
CA THR A 164 -22.37 4.22 -21.09
C THR A 164 -21.02 3.87 -21.72
N ILE A 165 -20.32 2.88 -21.17
CA ILE A 165 -19.05 2.40 -21.73
C ILE A 165 -19.26 1.80 -23.13
N SER A 166 -20.26 0.96 -23.32
CA SER A 166 -20.51 0.31 -24.61
C SER A 166 -20.89 1.34 -25.69
N VAL A 167 -21.71 2.33 -25.36
CA VAL A 167 -22.05 3.44 -26.25
C VAL A 167 -20.82 4.28 -26.56
N GLY A 168 -19.99 4.59 -25.55
CA GLY A 168 -18.73 5.34 -25.71
C GLY A 168 -17.75 4.65 -26.63
N ILE A 169 -17.55 3.33 -26.45
CA ILE A 169 -16.69 2.51 -27.34
C ILE A 169 -17.25 2.51 -28.76
N TRP A 170 -18.54 2.30 -28.92
CA TRP A 170 -19.17 2.25 -30.25
C TRP A 170 -19.10 3.57 -31.01
N THR A 171 -19.32 4.71 -30.32
CA THR A 171 -19.16 6.03 -30.90
C THR A 171 -17.69 6.35 -31.25
N GLY A 172 -16.74 5.94 -30.39
CA GLY A 172 -15.30 6.07 -30.64
C GLY A 172 -14.86 5.26 -31.86
N MET A 173 -15.31 4.02 -32.01
CA MET A 173 -15.03 3.20 -33.18
C MET A 173 -15.62 3.78 -34.48
N LYS A 174 -16.83 4.33 -34.45
CA LYS A 174 -17.41 5.03 -35.61
C LYS A 174 -16.59 6.26 -36.00
N TRP A 175 -16.04 6.99 -35.03
CA TRP A 175 -15.21 8.17 -35.31
C TRP A 175 -13.89 7.75 -35.98
N LEU A 176 -13.21 6.71 -35.47
CA LEU A 176 -11.98 6.16 -36.06
C LEU A 176 -12.21 5.60 -37.48
N GLY A 177 -13.34 4.94 -37.74
CA GLY A 177 -13.69 4.45 -39.05
C GLY A 177 -13.93 5.56 -40.10
N ARG A 178 -14.34 6.76 -39.69
CA ARG A 178 -14.52 7.91 -40.61
C ARG A 178 -13.22 8.63 -40.97
N THR A 179 -12.18 8.52 -40.13
CA THR A 179 -10.87 9.14 -40.38
C THR A 179 -9.96 8.28 -41.25
N SER A 180 -10.30 7.01 -41.43
CA SER A 180 -9.53 6.04 -42.26
C SER A 180 -9.88 6.05 -43.74
N VAL A 181 -10.84 6.90 -44.21
CA VAL A 181 -11.32 6.95 -45.62
C VAL A 181 -10.98 8.30 -46.26
N ARG A 182 -9.84 8.89 -45.95
CA ARG A 182 -9.29 10.06 -46.67
C ARG A 182 -7.89 9.81 -47.15
#